data_84df794b90485a8da18a0ebf718efa0d
#
_entry.id   84df794b90485a8da18a0ebf718efa0d
#
_cell.length_a   1.000
_cell.length_b   1.000
_cell.length_c   1.000
_cell.angle_alpha   90.00
_cell.angle_beta   90.00
_cell.angle_gamma   90.00
#
_symmetry.space_group_name_H-M   'P 1'
#
loop_
_entity.id
_entity.type
_entity.pdbx_description
1 polymer ?
#
loop_
_entity_poly.entity_id
_entity_poly.type
_entity_poly.pdbx_seq_one_letter_code
_entity_poly.pdbx_strand_id
1 'polypeptide(L)'
;MLSGCVSPPGLENDIFFEQADISKDEAPHVANSLEWWYATGWLKDVETGDTFGIEFVMFHFSMNGKKDRLLSNVAITDVSSDKFYFDHTLIGLNDQLKSELPLQLSTARGKSQASIKGQFGEYEFVAKGHHEGEEFSYTLNTVSNSPAVLHGNKSGYENYGGYAKAGYYSYTDLATEGQIMVDGKLRTVKGSIWYDRQWNCGAVLQNRTTGWDWMSISLKESNEKLMLYRLRLREGLNIYGGTLVREDGTYSSLKSEEISIRDKSYWKSKRSGDRYPSKLEISIPNHRLELSLSMLKEEQELAIKILPLVKLYYWEGMCAVSGTRDGEPVTGTSYLEITNPENREK
;
A
#
# COMPACT_ATOMS: atom_id res chain seq x y z
N MET A 1 -27.51 34.36 4.26
CA MET A 1 -27.83 33.02 4.80
C MET A 1 -26.57 32.19 4.68
N LEU A 2 -25.87 31.99 5.78
CA LEU A 2 -24.66 31.17 5.85
C LEU A 2 -25.12 29.71 5.87
N SER A 3 -24.93 29.00 4.76
CA SER A 3 -25.10 27.57 4.69
C SER A 3 -23.93 26.95 5.47
N GLY A 4 -24.22 26.48 6.69
CA GLY A 4 -23.27 25.74 7.48
C GLY A 4 -22.97 24.40 6.77
N CYS A 5 -21.74 24.21 6.31
CA CYS A 5 -21.22 22.90 5.96
C CYS A 5 -21.19 22.06 7.23
N VAL A 6 -22.16 21.18 7.38
CA VAL A 6 -22.10 20.13 8.41
C VAL A 6 -21.04 19.14 7.94
N SER A 7 -19.91 19.10 8.63
CA SER A 7 -18.90 18.07 8.42
C SER A 7 -19.53 16.70 8.65
N PRO A 8 -19.24 15.69 7.82
CA PRO A 8 -19.72 14.33 8.06
C PRO A 8 -19.27 13.82 9.43
N PRO A 9 -20.10 13.05 10.15
CA PRO A 9 -19.72 12.50 11.44
C PRO A 9 -18.52 11.57 11.28
N GLY A 10 -17.43 11.85 12.00
CA GLY A 10 -16.18 11.10 12.00
C GLY A 10 -14.93 11.90 11.63
N LEU A 11 -15.07 13.15 11.15
CA LEU A 11 -13.94 14.04 10.81
C LEU A 11 -13.57 15.01 11.94
N GLU A 12 -14.30 15.02 13.04
CA GLU A 12 -14.13 16.01 14.11
C GLU A 12 -12.84 15.85 14.91
N ASN A 13 -12.13 14.73 14.73
CA ASN A 13 -10.89 14.41 15.48
C ASN A 13 -9.63 14.43 14.62
N ASP A 14 -9.69 14.80 13.35
CA ASP A 14 -8.52 14.85 12.50
C ASP A 14 -7.70 16.11 12.80
N ILE A 15 -6.58 15.93 13.49
CA ILE A 15 -5.66 17.04 13.82
C ILE A 15 -4.53 17.04 12.78
N PHE A 16 -4.38 18.17 12.08
CA PHE A 16 -3.28 18.40 11.14
C PHE A 16 -2.38 19.50 11.69
N PHE A 17 -1.10 19.17 11.81
CA PHE A 17 -0.05 20.13 12.14
C PHE A 17 0.55 20.72 10.85
N GLU A 18 1.46 21.68 10.96
CA GLU A 18 2.19 22.21 9.80
C GLU A 18 3.05 21.15 9.14
N GLN A 19 3.67 20.30 9.96
CA GLN A 19 4.53 19.21 9.51
C GLN A 19 4.33 17.98 10.40
N ALA A 20 4.35 16.79 9.79
CA ALA A 20 4.35 15.52 10.49
C ALA A 20 5.65 15.31 11.27
N ASP A 21 5.53 14.71 12.44
CA ASP A 21 6.64 14.36 13.32
C ASP A 21 6.73 12.83 13.42
N ILE A 22 7.60 12.23 12.62
CA ILE A 22 7.75 10.76 12.57
C ILE A 22 8.00 10.17 13.96
N SER A 23 8.70 10.91 14.84
CA SER A 23 8.96 10.43 16.22
C SER A 23 7.69 10.21 17.05
N LYS A 24 6.56 10.75 16.59
CA LYS A 24 5.24 10.62 17.21
C LYS A 24 4.23 9.95 16.28
N ASP A 25 4.23 10.37 15.01
CA ASP A 25 3.19 9.98 14.03
C ASP A 25 3.37 8.53 13.53
N GLU A 26 4.49 7.88 13.83
CA GLU A 26 4.65 6.45 13.58
C GLU A 26 3.81 5.60 14.55
N ALA A 27 3.61 6.06 15.78
CA ALA A 27 2.74 5.42 16.74
C ALA A 27 1.26 5.40 16.30
N PRO A 28 0.42 4.49 16.82
CA PRO A 28 -1.00 4.51 16.57
C PRO A 28 -1.67 5.82 17.02
N HIS A 29 -2.53 6.38 16.17
CA HIS A 29 -3.35 7.55 16.46
C HIS A 29 -4.73 7.09 16.93
N VAL A 30 -4.87 6.88 18.22
CA VAL A 30 -6.08 6.26 18.84
C VAL A 30 -7.37 7.06 18.64
N ALA A 31 -7.27 8.35 18.33
CA ALA A 31 -8.41 9.22 18.05
C ALA A 31 -8.82 9.24 16.57
N ASN A 32 -8.05 8.61 15.68
CA ASN A 32 -8.32 8.62 14.25
C ASN A 32 -9.35 7.57 13.84
N SER A 33 -10.16 7.94 12.85
CA SER A 33 -11.19 7.03 12.32
C SER A 33 -10.59 5.87 11.51
N LEU A 34 -9.47 6.12 10.83
CA LEU A 34 -8.78 5.13 10.00
C LEU A 34 -7.31 5.50 9.82
N GLU A 35 -6.47 4.50 10.00
CA GLU A 35 -5.03 4.56 9.74
C GLU A 35 -4.52 3.20 9.31
N TRP A 36 -3.33 3.15 8.70
CA TRP A 36 -2.70 1.89 8.32
C TRP A 36 -1.17 1.95 8.29
N TRP A 37 -0.60 0.77 8.44
CA TRP A 37 0.80 0.40 8.24
C TRP A 37 0.81 -0.59 7.09
N TYR A 38 1.39 -0.23 5.97
CA TYR A 38 1.37 -0.98 4.72
C TYR A 38 2.78 -1.26 4.24
N ALA A 39 3.08 -2.50 3.90
CA ALA A 39 4.40 -2.89 3.45
C ALA A 39 4.28 -3.84 2.25
N THR A 40 4.99 -3.54 1.18
CA THR A 40 5.07 -4.38 -0.01
C THR A 40 6.51 -4.54 -0.45
N GLY A 41 6.87 -5.70 -0.97
CA GLY A 41 8.27 -5.96 -1.26
C GLY A 41 8.53 -6.95 -2.37
N TRP A 42 9.78 -6.88 -2.83
CA TRP A 42 10.39 -7.80 -3.78
C TRP A 42 11.54 -8.51 -3.11
N LEU A 43 11.42 -9.82 -2.96
CA LEU A 43 12.40 -10.67 -2.31
C LEU A 43 12.90 -11.74 -3.29
N LYS A 44 14.12 -12.22 -3.05
CA LYS A 44 14.71 -13.34 -3.77
C LYS A 44 15.17 -14.41 -2.80
N ASP A 45 14.88 -15.64 -3.14
CA ASP A 45 15.50 -16.81 -2.50
C ASP A 45 17.01 -16.74 -2.72
N VAL A 46 17.79 -16.87 -1.65
CA VAL A 46 19.25 -16.76 -1.71
C VAL A 46 19.91 -17.96 -2.36
N GLU A 47 19.22 -19.12 -2.42
CA GLU A 47 19.74 -20.35 -2.99
C GLU A 47 19.33 -20.51 -4.46
N THR A 48 18.05 -20.28 -4.78
CA THR A 48 17.51 -20.53 -6.13
C THR A 48 17.43 -19.29 -7.00
N GLY A 49 17.38 -18.09 -6.40
CA GLY A 49 17.12 -16.84 -7.10
C GLY A 49 15.65 -16.61 -7.44
N ASP A 50 14.74 -17.49 -7.03
CA ASP A 50 13.31 -17.36 -7.22
C ASP A 50 12.82 -16.05 -6.62
N THR A 51 11.87 -15.41 -7.32
CA THR A 51 11.36 -14.08 -6.93
C THR A 51 10.01 -14.21 -6.24
N PHE A 52 9.89 -13.51 -5.11
CA PHE A 52 8.68 -13.43 -4.30
C PHE A 52 8.22 -12.00 -4.10
N GLY A 53 6.90 -11.79 -4.22
CA GLY A 53 6.23 -10.57 -3.78
C GLY A 53 5.66 -10.77 -2.37
N ILE A 54 5.73 -9.73 -1.58
CA ILE A 54 5.18 -9.71 -0.21
C ILE A 54 4.24 -8.54 -0.06
N GLU A 55 3.11 -8.78 0.57
CA GLU A 55 2.19 -7.76 1.10
C GLU A 55 1.97 -8.01 2.58
N PHE A 56 2.00 -6.93 3.33
CA PHE A 56 1.58 -6.86 4.72
C PHE A 56 0.84 -5.54 4.93
N VAL A 57 -0.37 -5.59 5.43
CA VAL A 57 -1.05 -4.38 5.87
C VAL A 57 -1.76 -4.61 7.20
N MET A 58 -1.72 -3.60 8.06
CA MET A 58 -2.47 -3.53 9.29
C MET A 58 -3.30 -2.25 9.27
N PHE A 59 -4.63 -2.40 9.23
CA PHE A 59 -5.58 -1.30 9.34
C PHE A 59 -6.09 -1.19 10.76
N HIS A 60 -6.14 0.02 11.29
CA HIS A 60 -6.84 0.36 12.51
C HIS A 60 -8.10 1.17 12.17
N PHE A 61 -9.23 0.71 12.67
CA PHE A 61 -10.52 1.38 12.54
C PHE A 61 -10.99 1.79 13.92
N SER A 62 -11.07 3.10 14.18
CA SER A 62 -11.76 3.64 15.34
C SER A 62 -13.21 3.95 14.97
N MET A 63 -14.14 3.44 15.75
CA MET A 63 -15.57 3.61 15.50
C MET A 63 -16.21 4.30 16.71
N ASN A 64 -16.66 5.55 16.51
CA ASN A 64 -17.32 6.34 17.56
C ASN A 64 -18.34 5.52 18.36
N GLY A 65 -18.08 5.34 19.66
CA GLY A 65 -18.93 4.60 20.59
C GLY A 65 -18.94 3.07 20.41
N LYS A 66 -18.05 2.51 19.57
CA LYS A 66 -17.87 1.06 19.39
C LYS A 66 -16.42 0.68 19.66
N LYS A 67 -16.19 -0.62 19.83
CA LYS A 67 -14.82 -1.15 19.97
C LYS A 67 -14.04 -0.95 18.68
N ASP A 68 -12.82 -0.48 18.83
CA ASP A 68 -11.86 -0.39 17.73
C ASP A 68 -11.57 -1.78 17.15
N ARG A 69 -11.13 -1.80 15.90
CA ARG A 69 -10.81 -3.02 15.17
C ARG A 69 -9.46 -2.94 14.51
N LEU A 70 -8.78 -4.07 14.44
CA LEU A 70 -7.64 -4.29 13.57
C LEU A 70 -8.01 -5.29 12.48
N LEU A 71 -7.63 -4.95 11.24
CA LEU A 71 -7.67 -5.84 10.10
C LEU A 71 -6.26 -5.99 9.57
N SER A 72 -5.77 -7.21 9.44
CA SER A 72 -4.55 -7.48 8.70
C SER A 72 -4.85 -8.20 7.40
N ASN A 73 -4.12 -7.82 6.34
CA ASN A 73 -4.01 -8.58 5.10
C ASN A 73 -2.55 -9.00 4.96
N VAL A 74 -2.34 -10.22 4.49
CA VAL A 74 -1.00 -10.77 4.26
C VAL A 74 -0.99 -11.61 2.99
N ALA A 75 0.01 -11.39 2.13
CA ALA A 75 0.13 -12.15 0.91
C ALA A 75 1.57 -12.52 0.57
N ILE A 76 1.71 -13.60 -0.20
CA ILE A 76 2.94 -13.99 -0.91
C ILE A 76 2.57 -14.26 -2.37
N THR A 77 3.30 -13.66 -3.29
CA THR A 77 3.31 -14.03 -4.71
C THR A 77 4.59 -14.80 -5.01
N ASP A 78 4.48 -16.06 -5.40
CA ASP A 78 5.59 -16.82 -5.96
C ASP A 78 5.56 -16.68 -7.49
N VAL A 79 6.45 -15.85 -8.02
CA VAL A 79 6.51 -15.56 -9.46
C VAL A 79 6.95 -16.79 -10.25
N SER A 80 7.88 -17.58 -9.70
CA SER A 80 8.48 -18.74 -10.38
C SER A 80 7.50 -19.89 -10.56
N SER A 81 6.61 -20.10 -9.57
CA SER A 81 5.57 -21.15 -9.62
C SER A 81 4.21 -20.65 -10.08
N ASP A 82 4.07 -19.35 -10.37
CA ASP A 82 2.81 -18.67 -10.71
C ASP A 82 1.72 -18.89 -9.63
N LYS A 83 2.11 -18.86 -8.34
CA LYS A 83 1.20 -19.02 -7.21
C LYS A 83 1.00 -17.72 -6.45
N PHE A 84 -0.19 -17.60 -5.87
CA PHE A 84 -0.58 -16.48 -5.01
C PHE A 84 -1.23 -16.99 -3.74
N TYR A 85 -0.76 -16.53 -2.60
CA TYR A 85 -1.27 -16.85 -1.27
C TYR A 85 -1.75 -15.59 -0.60
N PHE A 86 -2.96 -15.61 -0.05
CA PHE A 86 -3.54 -14.46 0.63
C PHE A 86 -4.41 -14.91 1.81
N ASP A 87 -4.29 -14.22 2.92
CA ASP A 87 -5.19 -14.37 4.06
C ASP A 87 -5.42 -13.03 4.75
N HIS A 88 -6.51 -12.93 5.51
CA HIS A 88 -6.84 -11.72 6.25
C HIS A 88 -7.45 -12.07 7.61
N THR A 89 -7.21 -11.18 8.59
CA THR A 89 -7.71 -11.38 9.95
C THR A 89 -8.31 -10.10 10.49
N LEU A 90 -9.61 -10.13 10.80
CA LEU A 90 -10.32 -9.03 11.46
C LEU A 90 -10.59 -9.39 12.91
N ILE A 91 -10.13 -8.55 13.84
CA ILE A 91 -10.39 -8.67 15.27
C ILE A 91 -11.00 -7.38 15.84
N GLY A 92 -11.79 -7.52 16.90
CA GLY A 92 -12.19 -6.40 17.75
C GLY A 92 -11.20 -6.26 18.89
N LEU A 93 -10.85 -5.03 19.24
CA LEU A 93 -9.97 -4.74 20.36
C LEU A 93 -10.77 -4.69 21.68
N ASN A 94 -10.23 -5.25 22.74
CA ASN A 94 -10.84 -5.12 24.07
C ASN A 94 -10.51 -3.77 24.71
N ASP A 95 -9.27 -3.30 24.49
CA ASP A 95 -8.75 -2.02 24.94
C ASP A 95 -8.36 -1.17 23.74
N GLN A 96 -8.25 0.14 23.92
CA GLN A 96 -7.72 1.04 22.89
C GLN A 96 -6.25 0.70 22.59
N LEU A 97 -5.84 0.93 21.34
CA LEU A 97 -4.42 0.86 20.99
C LEU A 97 -3.64 1.86 21.84
N LYS A 98 -2.42 1.49 22.16
CA LYS A 98 -1.49 2.41 22.82
C LYS A 98 -0.77 3.24 21.78
N SER A 99 -0.76 4.57 21.96
CA SER A 99 0.04 5.48 21.16
C SER A 99 1.48 5.50 21.66
N GLU A 100 2.18 4.39 21.51
CA GLU A 100 3.53 4.17 22.05
C GLU A 100 4.45 3.58 20.98
N LEU A 101 5.74 3.84 21.09
CA LEU A 101 6.81 3.23 20.31
C LEU A 101 7.72 2.41 21.21
N PRO A 102 8.38 1.34 20.70
CA PRO A 102 8.25 0.81 19.33
C PRO A 102 6.85 0.24 19.07
N LEU A 103 6.44 0.22 17.81
CA LEU A 103 5.20 -0.43 17.38
C LEU A 103 5.12 -1.87 17.87
N GLN A 104 3.93 -2.27 18.32
CA GLN A 104 3.59 -3.66 18.64
C GLN A 104 2.13 -3.90 18.26
N LEU A 105 1.87 -4.15 16.99
CA LEU A 105 0.53 -4.43 16.50
C LEU A 105 0.43 -5.89 16.08
N SER A 106 -0.67 -6.53 16.43
CA SER A 106 -0.89 -7.92 16.04
C SER A 106 -2.37 -8.25 15.89
N THR A 107 -2.64 -9.15 14.97
CA THR A 107 -3.93 -9.82 14.83
C THR A 107 -3.71 -11.32 14.91
N ALA A 108 -4.66 -12.04 15.54
CA ALA A 108 -4.66 -13.49 15.52
C ALA A 108 -6.10 -14.01 15.56
N ARG A 109 -6.40 -14.98 14.70
CA ARG A 109 -7.70 -15.67 14.68
C ARG A 109 -7.54 -17.06 14.09
N GLY A 110 -7.85 -18.09 14.88
CA GLY A 110 -7.66 -19.47 14.46
C GLY A 110 -6.18 -19.77 14.22
N LYS A 111 -5.83 -20.10 12.98
CA LYS A 111 -4.44 -20.38 12.57
C LYS A 111 -3.77 -19.19 11.89
N SER A 112 -4.51 -18.13 11.58
CA SER A 112 -4.01 -16.95 10.89
C SER A 112 -3.53 -15.91 11.91
N GLN A 113 -2.37 -15.32 11.65
CA GLN A 113 -1.79 -14.26 12.48
C GLN A 113 -0.96 -13.31 11.64
N ALA A 114 -0.88 -12.06 12.08
CA ALA A 114 0.02 -11.07 11.53
C ALA A 114 0.51 -10.14 12.64
N SER A 115 1.76 -9.72 12.58
CA SER A 115 2.29 -8.72 13.50
C SER A 115 3.37 -7.86 12.85
N ILE A 116 3.40 -6.60 13.27
CA ILE A 116 4.51 -5.67 13.02
C ILE A 116 5.04 -5.20 14.36
N LYS A 117 6.36 -5.22 14.51
CA LYS A 117 7.07 -4.73 15.68
C LYS A 117 8.29 -3.95 15.25
N GLY A 118 8.56 -2.82 15.89
CA GLY A 118 9.73 -1.99 15.60
C GLY A 118 9.39 -0.52 15.46
N GLN A 119 10.32 0.25 14.88
CA GLN A 119 10.17 1.69 14.67
C GLN A 119 11.22 2.22 13.68
N PHE A 120 10.91 3.34 13.01
CA PHE A 120 11.84 4.14 12.22
C PHE A 120 12.63 3.38 11.15
N GLY A 121 11.95 2.43 10.46
CA GLY A 121 12.54 1.63 9.41
C GLY A 121 13.20 0.33 9.88
N GLU A 122 13.27 0.11 11.19
CA GLU A 122 13.71 -1.16 11.77
C GLU A 122 12.47 -1.93 12.25
N TYR A 123 12.01 -2.91 11.45
CA TYR A 123 10.79 -3.66 11.75
C TYR A 123 11.02 -5.17 11.63
N GLU A 124 10.28 -5.89 12.44
CA GLU A 124 9.98 -7.30 12.25
C GLU A 124 8.54 -7.45 11.77
N PHE A 125 8.35 -8.05 10.59
CA PHE A 125 7.05 -8.45 10.05
C PHE A 125 6.91 -9.96 10.18
N VAL A 126 5.84 -10.41 10.82
CA VAL A 126 5.51 -11.83 10.93
C VAL A 126 4.11 -12.05 10.39
N ALA A 127 3.95 -13.02 9.51
CA ALA A 127 2.66 -13.44 9.03
C ALA A 127 2.56 -14.97 8.94
N LYS A 128 1.38 -15.47 9.21
CA LYS A 128 0.96 -16.84 8.97
C LYS A 128 -0.46 -16.82 8.48
N GLY A 129 -0.69 -17.44 7.33
CA GLY A 129 -1.99 -17.48 6.69
C GLY A 129 -2.30 -18.83 6.06
N HIS A 130 -3.54 -18.95 5.58
CA HIS A 130 -4.05 -20.13 4.89
C HIS A 130 -4.78 -19.69 3.64
N HIS A 131 -4.37 -20.23 2.50
CA HIS A 131 -5.00 -19.98 1.21
C HIS A 131 -5.37 -21.32 0.55
N GLU A 132 -6.66 -21.53 0.25
CA GLU A 132 -7.16 -22.74 -0.40
C GLU A 132 -6.71 -24.08 0.25
N GLY A 133 -6.51 -24.06 1.58
CA GLY A 133 -6.07 -25.24 2.35
C GLY A 133 -4.55 -25.34 2.54
N GLU A 134 -3.77 -24.55 1.84
CA GLU A 134 -2.31 -24.48 1.99
C GLU A 134 -1.91 -23.43 3.04
N GLU A 135 -0.92 -23.75 3.86
CA GLU A 135 -0.34 -22.84 4.84
C GLU A 135 0.84 -22.08 4.21
N PHE A 136 0.90 -20.79 4.47
CA PHE A 136 2.04 -19.96 4.11
C PHE A 136 2.45 -19.06 5.29
N SER A 137 3.70 -18.66 5.32
CA SER A 137 4.17 -17.74 6.37
C SER A 137 5.43 -16.99 5.95
N TYR A 138 5.71 -15.90 6.66
CA TYR A 138 7.00 -15.23 6.60
C TYR A 138 7.38 -14.61 7.95
N THR A 139 8.68 -14.49 8.16
CA THR A 139 9.30 -13.67 9.20
C THR A 139 10.40 -12.87 8.53
N LEU A 140 10.24 -11.55 8.50
CA LEU A 140 11.10 -10.62 7.78
C LEU A 140 11.60 -9.54 8.72
N ASN A 141 12.89 -9.26 8.68
CA ASN A 141 13.51 -8.17 9.40
C ASN A 141 13.95 -7.11 8.39
N THR A 142 13.73 -5.85 8.73
CA THR A 142 14.03 -4.73 7.85
C THR A 142 14.92 -3.70 8.54
N VAL A 143 15.72 -3.01 7.73
CA VAL A 143 16.50 -1.85 8.16
C VAL A 143 16.47 -0.81 7.05
N SER A 144 16.11 0.44 7.39
CA SER A 144 16.19 1.54 6.44
C SER A 144 17.56 2.19 6.46
N ASN A 145 18.14 2.34 5.27
CA ASN A 145 19.41 3.05 5.09
C ASN A 145 19.21 4.52 4.70
N SER A 146 17.97 4.99 4.59
CA SER A 146 17.62 6.35 4.18
C SER A 146 16.54 6.94 5.10
N PRO A 147 16.49 8.25 5.26
CA PRO A 147 15.40 8.91 5.98
C PRO A 147 14.05 8.62 5.33
N ALA A 148 12.99 8.71 6.12
CA ALA A 148 11.63 8.65 5.60
C ALA A 148 11.34 9.81 4.66
N VAL A 149 10.51 9.52 3.65
CA VAL A 149 10.02 10.49 2.66
C VAL A 149 8.68 11.01 3.14
N LEU A 150 8.61 12.28 3.51
CA LEU A 150 7.38 12.97 3.88
C LEU A 150 6.64 13.41 2.61
N HIS A 151 5.47 12.84 2.33
CA HIS A 151 4.65 13.24 1.19
C HIS A 151 3.97 14.60 1.39
N GLY A 152 3.19 15.07 0.41
CA GLY A 152 2.48 16.34 0.52
C GLY A 152 3.40 17.56 0.62
N ASN A 153 4.32 17.68 -0.33
CA ASN A 153 5.30 18.77 -0.40
C ASN A 153 6.20 18.86 0.84
N LYS A 154 6.69 17.70 1.32
CA LYS A 154 7.55 17.54 2.50
C LYS A 154 6.88 17.87 3.84
N SER A 155 5.58 18.08 3.85
CA SER A 155 4.85 18.32 5.11
C SER A 155 4.53 17.02 5.85
N GLY A 156 4.51 15.88 5.15
CA GLY A 156 3.98 14.61 5.67
C GLY A 156 2.46 14.58 5.69
N TYR A 157 1.80 15.54 5.02
CA TYR A 157 0.35 15.58 4.87
C TYR A 157 -0.02 15.71 3.39
N GLU A 158 -0.45 14.60 2.79
CA GLU A 158 -0.89 14.59 1.40
C GLU A 158 -2.28 15.24 1.27
N ASN A 159 -2.41 16.14 0.31
CA ASN A 159 -3.66 16.82 -0.01
C ASN A 159 -4.19 16.31 -1.34
N TYR A 160 -5.12 15.40 -1.30
CA TYR A 160 -5.73 14.72 -2.44
C TYR A 160 -6.64 15.68 -3.25
N GLY A 161 -6.02 16.68 -3.90
CA GLY A 161 -6.72 17.66 -4.74
C GLY A 161 -7.69 18.55 -3.98
N GLY A 162 -7.52 18.74 -2.68
CA GLY A 162 -8.42 19.50 -1.82
C GLY A 162 -9.67 18.74 -1.36
N TYR A 163 -9.86 17.48 -1.78
CA TYR A 163 -10.99 16.65 -1.39
C TYR A 163 -10.80 15.94 -0.05
N ALA A 164 -9.56 15.59 0.25
CA ALA A 164 -9.18 14.95 1.49
C ALA A 164 -7.74 15.33 1.86
N LYS A 165 -7.40 15.20 3.13
CA LYS A 165 -6.05 15.35 3.62
C LYS A 165 -5.75 14.21 4.57
N ALA A 166 -4.59 13.56 4.42
CA ALA A 166 -4.13 12.49 5.29
C ALA A 166 -2.65 12.67 5.63
N GLY A 167 -2.26 12.24 6.83
CA GLY A 167 -0.85 12.08 7.14
C GLY A 167 -0.26 10.97 6.30
N TYR A 168 0.96 11.15 5.77
CA TYR A 168 1.58 10.18 4.88
C TYR A 168 3.09 10.33 4.81
N TYR A 169 3.81 9.28 5.17
CA TYR A 169 5.22 9.13 4.87
C TYR A 169 5.56 7.70 4.46
N SER A 170 6.70 7.53 3.79
CA SER A 170 7.20 6.23 3.35
C SER A 170 8.67 6.03 3.70
N TYR A 171 9.03 4.79 4.01
CA TYR A 171 10.38 4.29 3.80
C TYR A 171 10.39 3.55 2.46
N THR A 172 11.05 4.10 1.47
CA THR A 172 10.95 3.64 0.08
C THR A 172 11.86 2.45 -0.24
N ASP A 173 12.76 2.11 0.68
CA ASP A 173 13.74 1.04 0.50
C ASP A 173 14.24 0.52 1.86
N LEU A 174 13.51 -0.43 2.42
CA LEU A 174 13.92 -1.16 3.60
C LEU A 174 14.70 -2.40 3.16
N ALA A 175 16.01 -2.42 3.39
CA ALA A 175 16.80 -3.63 3.23
C ALA A 175 16.18 -4.74 4.09
N THR A 176 15.85 -5.84 3.47
CA THR A 176 15.04 -6.90 4.09
C THR A 176 15.72 -8.24 3.96
N GLU A 177 15.74 -9.00 5.05
CA GLU A 177 16.11 -10.41 5.05
C GLU A 177 15.20 -11.21 5.97
N GLY A 178 15.11 -12.51 5.74
CA GLY A 178 14.31 -13.38 6.59
C GLY A 178 13.98 -14.70 5.93
N GLN A 179 12.85 -15.26 6.33
CA GLN A 179 12.38 -16.56 5.87
C GLN A 179 10.93 -16.47 5.39
N ILE A 180 10.63 -17.22 4.35
CA ILE A 180 9.27 -17.48 3.87
C ILE A 180 9.03 -18.96 3.80
N MET A 181 7.80 -19.40 4.04
CA MET A 181 7.36 -20.78 3.85
C MET A 181 6.20 -20.80 2.86
N VAL A 182 6.39 -21.47 1.76
CA VAL A 182 5.38 -21.72 0.72
C VAL A 182 5.53 -23.15 0.22
N ASP A 183 4.44 -23.82 -0.14
CA ASP A 183 4.43 -25.23 -0.58
C ASP A 183 5.14 -26.19 0.41
N GLY A 184 5.06 -25.90 1.71
CA GLY A 184 5.76 -26.66 2.75
C GLY A 184 7.29 -26.55 2.72
N LYS A 185 7.85 -25.62 1.94
CA LYS A 185 9.30 -25.38 1.83
C LYS A 185 9.67 -24.07 2.51
N LEU A 186 10.62 -24.14 3.43
CA LEU A 186 11.24 -22.98 4.05
C LEU A 186 12.34 -22.45 3.14
N ARG A 187 12.33 -21.13 2.87
CA ARG A 187 13.27 -20.43 2.01
C ARG A 187 13.86 -19.24 2.74
N THR A 188 15.16 -19.04 2.60
CA THR A 188 15.83 -17.83 3.08
C THR A 188 15.81 -16.78 1.97
N VAL A 189 15.31 -15.60 2.29
CA VAL A 189 15.10 -14.54 1.29
C VAL A 189 15.80 -13.27 1.68
N LYS A 190 16.17 -12.48 0.65
CA LYS A 190 16.66 -11.11 0.76
C LYS A 190 16.03 -10.22 -0.30
N GLY A 191 15.92 -8.93 -0.01
CA GLY A 191 15.39 -7.96 -0.98
C GLY A 191 15.11 -6.61 -0.35
N SER A 192 14.07 -5.97 -0.83
CA SER A 192 13.64 -4.66 -0.39
C SER A 192 12.14 -4.60 -0.18
N ILE A 193 11.73 -3.91 0.87
CA ILE A 193 10.33 -3.59 1.18
C ILE A 193 10.15 -2.08 1.10
N TRP A 194 9.07 -1.66 0.45
CA TRP A 194 8.48 -0.35 0.56
C TRP A 194 7.50 -0.36 1.73
N TYR A 195 7.57 0.66 2.61
CA TYR A 195 6.67 0.81 3.74
C TYR A 195 6.00 2.17 3.73
N ASP A 196 4.69 2.16 3.88
CA ASP A 196 3.84 3.34 4.00
C ASP A 196 3.17 3.41 5.36
N ARG A 197 3.19 4.60 5.92
CA ARG A 197 2.43 4.96 7.11
C ARG A 197 1.45 6.08 6.77
N GLN A 198 0.15 5.79 6.93
CA GLN A 198 -0.88 6.79 6.72
C GLN A 198 -1.85 6.84 7.90
N TRP A 199 -2.31 8.04 8.22
CA TRP A 199 -3.29 8.32 9.27
C TRP A 199 -4.22 9.45 8.86
N ASN A 200 -5.35 9.66 9.58
CA ASN A 200 -6.43 10.57 9.21
C ASN A 200 -7.05 10.24 7.85
N CYS A 201 -7.16 8.94 7.52
CA CYS A 201 -7.57 8.50 6.20
C CYS A 201 -9.08 8.40 6.01
N GLY A 202 -9.88 8.70 7.03
CA GLY A 202 -11.34 8.62 6.96
C GLY A 202 -11.94 9.43 5.81
N ALA A 203 -11.43 10.64 5.57
CA ALA A 203 -11.89 11.51 4.50
C ALA A 203 -11.56 10.98 3.10
N VAL A 204 -10.42 10.29 2.93
CA VAL A 204 -10.00 9.71 1.63
C VAL A 204 -11.00 8.66 1.16
N LEU A 205 -11.59 7.90 2.10
CA LEU A 205 -12.54 6.83 1.81
C LEU A 205 -14.00 7.28 1.78
N GLN A 206 -14.29 8.55 2.15
CA GLN A 206 -15.67 9.03 2.28
C GLN A 206 -16.18 9.70 1.02
N ASN A 207 -17.45 9.43 0.73
CA ASN A 207 -18.42 10.14 -0.11
C ASN A 207 -18.10 10.46 -1.58
N ARG A 208 -16.88 10.85 -1.97
CA ARG A 208 -16.56 11.21 -3.36
C ARG A 208 -15.63 10.23 -4.07
N THR A 209 -14.81 9.53 -3.33
CA THR A 209 -13.91 8.52 -3.89
C THR A 209 -14.68 7.26 -4.24
N THR A 210 -14.52 6.80 -5.46
CA THR A 210 -15.07 5.52 -5.92
C THR A 210 -14.01 4.42 -5.87
N GLY A 211 -12.75 4.77 -5.94
CA GLY A 211 -11.61 3.85 -5.85
C GLY A 211 -10.30 4.60 -6.09
N TRP A 212 -9.21 3.89 -5.92
CA TRP A 212 -7.86 4.40 -6.19
C TRP A 212 -6.98 3.34 -6.83
N ASP A 213 -5.92 3.80 -7.47
CA ASP A 213 -4.74 3.02 -7.75
C ASP A 213 -3.59 3.67 -7.00
N TRP A 214 -2.78 2.85 -6.39
CA TRP A 214 -1.54 3.24 -5.74
C TRP A 214 -0.41 2.39 -6.30
N MET A 215 0.77 2.95 -6.44
CA MET A 215 1.93 2.21 -6.89
C MET A 215 3.23 2.75 -6.31
N SER A 216 4.06 1.83 -5.84
CA SER A 216 5.48 2.05 -5.63
C SER A 216 6.24 1.60 -6.86
N ILE A 217 7.20 2.39 -7.32
CA ILE A 217 8.06 2.10 -8.48
C ILE A 217 9.50 2.26 -8.07
N SER A 218 10.35 1.30 -8.41
CA SER A 218 11.79 1.37 -8.24
C SER A 218 12.47 1.19 -9.59
N LEU A 219 13.16 2.23 -10.06
CA LEU A 219 13.91 2.22 -11.31
C LEU A 219 15.34 1.72 -11.05
N LYS A 220 15.79 0.78 -11.86
CA LYS A 220 17.06 0.10 -11.64
C LYS A 220 18.27 0.96 -12.09
N GLU A 221 18.18 1.55 -13.27
CA GLU A 221 19.30 2.23 -13.90
C GLU A 221 19.57 3.60 -13.27
N SER A 222 18.53 4.31 -12.83
CA SER A 222 18.63 5.63 -12.19
C SER A 222 18.57 5.58 -10.67
N ASN A 223 18.32 4.40 -10.09
CA ASN A 223 18.07 4.21 -8.65
C ASN A 223 17.00 5.16 -8.06
N GLU A 224 16.14 5.72 -8.93
CA GLU A 224 15.04 6.57 -8.52
C GLU A 224 13.86 5.73 -8.03
N LYS A 225 13.09 6.29 -7.10
CA LYS A 225 11.87 5.68 -6.57
C LYS A 225 10.69 6.63 -6.80
N LEU A 226 9.52 6.08 -7.08
CA LEU A 226 8.29 6.88 -7.19
C LEU A 226 7.19 6.24 -6.36
N MET A 227 6.46 7.06 -5.64
CA MET A 227 5.11 6.76 -5.20
C MET A 227 4.16 7.53 -6.10
N LEU A 228 3.20 6.86 -6.70
CA LEU A 228 2.15 7.49 -7.51
C LEU A 228 0.79 7.00 -7.07
N TYR A 229 -0.21 7.86 -7.20
CA TYR A 229 -1.60 7.47 -7.03
C TYR A 229 -2.50 8.09 -8.09
N ARG A 230 -3.61 7.40 -8.38
CA ARG A 230 -4.79 7.89 -9.12
C ARG A 230 -6.00 7.70 -8.23
N LEU A 231 -6.61 8.79 -7.79
CA LEU A 231 -7.84 8.76 -7.02
C LEU A 231 -9.02 9.01 -7.97
N ARG A 232 -9.96 8.08 -8.03
CA ARG A 232 -11.17 8.18 -8.86
C ARG A 232 -12.31 8.76 -8.05
N LEU A 233 -12.94 9.80 -8.58
CA LEU A 233 -14.08 10.47 -7.96
C LEU A 233 -15.39 10.09 -8.66
N ARG A 234 -16.51 10.20 -7.92
CA ARG A 234 -17.86 9.87 -8.43
C ARG A 234 -18.25 10.66 -9.65
N GLU A 235 -17.75 11.87 -9.79
CA GLU A 235 -18.01 12.76 -10.91
C GLU A 235 -17.26 12.37 -12.19
N GLY A 236 -16.56 11.23 -12.20
CA GLY A 236 -15.76 10.77 -13.33
C GLY A 236 -14.43 11.52 -13.47
N LEU A 237 -14.02 12.26 -12.44
CA LEU A 237 -12.74 12.95 -12.40
C LEU A 237 -11.68 12.06 -11.75
N ASN A 238 -10.46 12.16 -12.25
CA ASN A 238 -9.29 11.54 -11.65
C ASN A 238 -8.37 12.62 -11.07
N ILE A 239 -7.90 12.37 -9.86
CA ILE A 239 -6.84 13.15 -9.21
C ILE A 239 -5.60 12.29 -9.18
N TYR A 240 -4.50 12.84 -9.63
CA TYR A 240 -3.19 12.21 -9.59
C TYR A 240 -2.30 12.92 -8.58
N GLY A 241 -1.34 12.22 -8.07
CA GLY A 241 -0.27 12.79 -7.28
C GLY A 241 0.80 11.77 -7.00
N GLY A 242 1.87 12.23 -6.37
CA GLY A 242 2.95 11.35 -6.04
C GLY A 242 4.20 12.07 -5.56
N THR A 243 5.25 11.29 -5.42
CA THR A 243 6.59 11.77 -5.02
C THR A 243 7.65 11.05 -5.82
N LEU A 244 8.55 11.80 -6.41
CA LEU A 244 9.77 11.31 -7.04
C LEU A 244 10.92 11.47 -6.05
N VAL A 245 11.58 10.36 -5.73
CA VAL A 245 12.78 10.30 -4.88
C VAL A 245 13.97 9.98 -5.77
N ARG A 246 15.00 10.79 -5.72
CA ARG A 246 16.23 10.65 -6.52
C ARG A 246 17.24 9.78 -5.79
N GLU A 247 18.25 9.32 -6.52
CA GLU A 247 19.33 8.49 -5.99
C GLU A 247 20.07 9.14 -4.79
N ASP A 248 20.20 10.46 -4.79
CA ASP A 248 20.84 11.22 -3.69
C ASP A 248 19.94 11.38 -2.45
N GLY A 249 18.74 10.79 -2.45
CA GLY A 249 17.75 10.90 -1.38
C GLY A 249 16.93 12.19 -1.40
N THR A 250 17.21 13.13 -2.31
CA THR A 250 16.33 14.29 -2.49
C THR A 250 15.01 13.88 -3.14
N TYR A 251 13.93 14.55 -2.77
CA TYR A 251 12.63 14.23 -3.34
C TYR A 251 11.76 15.45 -3.58
N SER A 252 10.79 15.30 -4.47
CA SER A 252 9.84 16.34 -4.85
C SER A 252 8.47 15.75 -5.10
N SER A 253 7.42 16.46 -4.66
CA SER A 253 6.04 16.11 -4.99
C SER A 253 5.74 16.34 -6.46
N LEU A 254 4.91 15.46 -7.02
CA LEU A 254 4.38 15.52 -8.37
C LEU A 254 2.92 15.98 -8.30
N LYS A 255 2.57 16.97 -9.10
CA LYS A 255 1.21 17.52 -9.13
C LYS A 255 0.33 16.76 -10.12
N SER A 256 -0.97 16.86 -9.94
CA SER A 256 -1.94 16.15 -10.77
C SER A 256 -1.81 16.47 -12.27
N GLU A 257 -1.54 17.73 -12.62
CA GLU A 257 -1.35 18.17 -14.00
C GLU A 257 -0.04 17.70 -14.64
N GLU A 258 0.90 17.18 -13.86
CA GLU A 258 2.18 16.66 -14.36
C GLU A 258 2.12 15.18 -14.70
N ILE A 259 1.08 14.46 -14.25
CA ILE A 259 0.98 13.00 -14.33
C ILE A 259 -0.12 12.60 -15.30
N SER A 260 0.18 11.66 -16.18
CA SER A 260 -0.82 10.95 -17.00
C SER A 260 -0.68 9.45 -16.77
N ILE A 261 -1.79 8.79 -16.39
CA ILE A 261 -1.86 7.34 -16.26
C ILE A 261 -2.95 6.84 -17.20
N ARG A 262 -2.60 5.90 -18.10
CA ARG A 262 -3.51 5.33 -19.09
C ARG A 262 -3.55 3.82 -18.99
N ASP A 263 -4.75 3.28 -18.88
CA ASP A 263 -5.00 1.84 -18.93
C ASP A 263 -4.86 1.32 -20.37
N LYS A 264 -4.14 0.23 -20.58
CA LYS A 264 -3.85 -0.33 -21.92
C LYS A 264 -4.45 -1.70 -22.16
N SER A 265 -4.39 -2.56 -21.18
CA SER A 265 -5.00 -3.88 -21.23
C SER A 265 -5.66 -4.18 -19.90
N TYR A 266 -6.53 -5.19 -19.90
CA TYR A 266 -7.33 -5.53 -18.74
C TYR A 266 -7.38 -7.03 -18.52
N TRP A 267 -7.34 -7.42 -17.27
CA TRP A 267 -7.70 -8.74 -16.81
C TRP A 267 -9.08 -8.69 -16.13
N LYS A 268 -9.93 -9.69 -16.40
CA LYS A 268 -11.25 -9.83 -15.78
C LYS A 268 -11.21 -10.91 -14.71
N SER A 269 -11.49 -10.53 -13.46
CA SER A 269 -11.58 -11.49 -12.36
C SER A 269 -12.75 -12.46 -12.58
N LYS A 270 -12.46 -13.74 -12.42
CA LYS A 270 -13.50 -14.79 -12.38
C LYS A 270 -14.29 -14.79 -11.09
N ARG A 271 -13.72 -14.18 -10.01
CA ARG A 271 -14.28 -14.17 -8.66
C ARG A 271 -15.29 -13.03 -8.46
N SER A 272 -14.93 -11.81 -8.78
CA SER A 272 -15.77 -10.61 -8.64
C SER A 272 -16.48 -10.22 -9.94
N GLY A 273 -15.91 -10.57 -11.09
CA GLY A 273 -16.29 -10.04 -12.39
C GLY A 273 -15.68 -8.68 -12.73
N ASP A 274 -14.95 -8.08 -11.81
CA ASP A 274 -14.29 -6.78 -12.00
C ASP A 274 -13.18 -6.87 -13.05
N ARG A 275 -12.93 -5.76 -13.75
CA ARG A 275 -11.88 -5.65 -14.77
C ARG A 275 -10.78 -4.75 -14.24
N TYR A 276 -9.62 -5.31 -14.01
CA TYR A 276 -8.43 -4.61 -13.52
C TYR A 276 -7.49 -4.28 -14.68
N PRO A 277 -6.95 -3.05 -14.77
CA PRO A 277 -5.90 -2.74 -15.73
C PRO A 277 -4.69 -3.64 -15.53
N SER A 278 -4.38 -4.52 -16.49
CA SER A 278 -3.22 -5.41 -16.41
C SER A 278 -1.95 -4.79 -16.99
N LYS A 279 -2.10 -3.66 -17.69
CA LYS A 279 -1.00 -2.83 -18.18
C LYS A 279 -1.37 -1.36 -18.10
N LEU A 280 -0.46 -0.56 -17.53
CA LEU A 280 -0.57 0.89 -17.41
C LEU A 280 0.56 1.57 -18.20
N GLU A 281 0.28 2.71 -18.82
CA GLU A 281 1.28 3.66 -19.29
C GLU A 281 1.24 4.90 -18.41
N ILE A 282 2.41 5.35 -17.96
CA ILE A 282 2.61 6.50 -17.09
C ILE A 282 3.54 7.47 -17.82
N SER A 283 3.12 8.73 -17.89
CA SER A 283 3.92 9.82 -18.46
C SER A 283 4.03 10.96 -17.46
N ILE A 284 5.25 11.42 -17.23
CA ILE A 284 5.57 12.60 -16.40
C ILE A 284 6.54 13.48 -17.20
N PRO A 285 6.04 14.27 -18.19
CA PRO A 285 6.87 14.96 -19.16
C PRO A 285 7.87 15.94 -18.55
N ASN A 286 7.50 16.66 -17.49
CA ASN A 286 8.37 17.60 -16.78
C ASN A 286 9.61 16.91 -16.18
N HIS A 287 9.52 15.61 -15.96
CA HIS A 287 10.62 14.77 -15.50
C HIS A 287 11.18 13.88 -16.60
N ARG A 288 10.74 14.05 -17.86
CA ARG A 288 11.18 13.25 -19.02
C ARG A 288 11.12 11.75 -18.72
N LEU A 289 9.99 11.31 -18.13
CA LEU A 289 9.79 9.95 -17.66
C LEU A 289 8.55 9.36 -18.36
N GLU A 290 8.77 8.26 -19.07
CA GLU A 290 7.73 7.47 -19.73
C GLU A 290 7.87 6.02 -19.31
N LEU A 291 6.86 5.47 -18.61
CA LEU A 291 6.92 4.12 -18.06
C LEU A 291 5.73 3.28 -18.50
N SER A 292 5.97 1.99 -18.58
CA SER A 292 4.95 0.96 -18.77
C SER A 292 5.05 -0.02 -17.59
N LEU A 293 3.95 -0.19 -16.87
CA LEU A 293 3.79 -1.20 -15.82
C LEU A 293 2.97 -2.35 -16.37
N SER A 294 3.42 -3.58 -16.16
CA SER A 294 2.71 -4.80 -16.55
C SER A 294 2.65 -5.76 -15.38
N MET A 295 1.45 -6.25 -15.06
CA MET A 295 1.25 -7.28 -14.02
C MET A 295 2.12 -8.50 -14.32
N LEU A 296 2.83 -9.02 -13.31
CA LEU A 296 3.56 -10.28 -13.44
C LEU A 296 2.62 -11.48 -13.31
N LYS A 297 1.58 -11.34 -12.50
CA LYS A 297 0.52 -12.33 -12.32
C LYS A 297 -0.82 -11.60 -12.26
N GLU A 298 -1.79 -12.03 -13.06
CA GLU A 298 -3.10 -11.38 -13.11
C GLU A 298 -4.02 -11.83 -11.97
N GLU A 299 -4.05 -13.13 -11.64
CA GLU A 299 -4.91 -13.71 -10.59
C GLU A 299 -4.40 -13.40 -9.17
N GLN A 300 -4.45 -12.12 -8.77
CA GLN A 300 -4.07 -11.64 -7.43
C GLN A 300 -5.19 -10.75 -6.81
N GLU A 301 -6.44 -11.04 -7.16
CA GLU A 301 -7.55 -10.34 -6.52
C GLU A 301 -7.74 -10.81 -5.08
N LEU A 302 -7.71 -9.87 -4.15
CA LEU A 302 -7.98 -10.06 -2.75
C LEU A 302 -9.49 -10.03 -2.51
N ALA A 303 -9.97 -10.92 -1.64
CA ALA A 303 -11.36 -10.98 -1.24
C ALA A 303 -11.48 -10.91 0.28
N ILE A 304 -11.66 -9.69 0.81
CA ILE A 304 -11.73 -9.44 2.24
C ILE A 304 -13.17 -9.56 2.71
N LYS A 305 -13.40 -10.42 3.67
CA LYS A 305 -14.71 -10.60 4.30
C LYS A 305 -14.84 -9.66 5.51
N ILE A 306 -15.52 -8.53 5.31
CA ILE A 306 -15.75 -7.54 6.38
C ILE A 306 -16.92 -7.94 7.28
N LEU A 307 -17.99 -8.46 6.68
CA LEU A 307 -19.20 -8.96 7.34
C LEU A 307 -19.62 -10.30 6.70
N PRO A 308 -20.52 -11.10 7.31
CA PRO A 308 -20.90 -12.41 6.77
C PRO A 308 -21.30 -12.42 5.30
N LEU A 309 -21.92 -11.32 4.80
CA LEU A 309 -22.42 -11.19 3.42
C LEU A 309 -21.73 -10.07 2.63
N VAL A 310 -20.76 -9.37 3.23
CA VAL A 310 -20.06 -8.24 2.58
C VAL A 310 -18.60 -8.60 2.36
N LYS A 311 -18.22 -8.67 1.08
CA LYS A 311 -16.83 -8.83 0.65
C LYS A 311 -16.37 -7.55 -0.05
N LEU A 312 -15.16 -7.14 0.26
CA LEU A 312 -14.43 -6.13 -0.48
C LEU A 312 -13.48 -6.85 -1.43
N TYR A 313 -13.47 -6.46 -2.69
CA TYR A 313 -12.55 -6.96 -3.70
C TYR A 313 -11.65 -5.84 -4.18
N TYR A 314 -10.38 -6.11 -4.31
CA TYR A 314 -9.39 -5.24 -4.93
C TYR A 314 -8.20 -6.08 -5.39
N TRP A 315 -7.39 -5.56 -6.28
CA TRP A 315 -6.23 -6.24 -6.81
C TRP A 315 -4.95 -5.62 -6.26
N GLU A 316 -4.02 -6.45 -5.83
CA GLU A 316 -2.69 -6.04 -5.42
C GLU A 316 -1.63 -7.01 -5.95
N GLY A 317 -0.51 -6.47 -6.43
CA GLY A 317 0.55 -7.34 -6.88
C GLY A 317 1.74 -6.68 -7.54
N MET A 318 2.66 -7.56 -7.88
CA MET A 318 3.93 -7.21 -8.52
C MET A 318 3.75 -6.84 -9.98
N CYS A 319 4.43 -5.78 -10.42
CA CYS A 319 4.50 -5.37 -11.81
C CYS A 319 5.95 -5.23 -12.28
N ALA A 320 6.22 -5.66 -13.50
CA ALA A 320 7.44 -5.29 -14.20
C ALA A 320 7.30 -3.87 -14.75
N VAL A 321 8.39 -3.10 -14.68
CA VAL A 321 8.48 -1.74 -15.20
C VAL A 321 9.49 -1.67 -16.33
N SER A 322 9.13 -0.99 -17.41
CA SER A 322 10.02 -0.66 -18.52
C SER A 322 9.66 0.72 -19.06
N GLY A 323 10.61 1.41 -19.65
CA GLY A 323 10.34 2.73 -20.24
C GLY A 323 11.58 3.51 -20.55
N THR A 324 11.47 4.84 -20.46
CA THR A 324 12.60 5.75 -20.68
C THR A 324 12.66 6.82 -19.60
N ARG A 325 13.89 7.19 -19.19
CA ARG A 325 14.21 8.27 -18.31
C ARG A 325 15.25 9.17 -19.03
N ASP A 326 14.91 10.44 -19.25
CA ASP A 326 15.73 11.37 -20.06
C ASP A 326 16.02 10.89 -21.50
N GLY A 327 15.16 10.01 -22.04
CA GLY A 327 15.32 9.39 -23.35
C GLY A 327 16.11 8.08 -23.34
N GLU A 328 16.75 7.73 -22.22
CA GLU A 328 17.50 6.49 -22.05
C GLU A 328 16.58 5.37 -21.54
N PRO A 329 16.75 4.13 -22.00
CA PRO A 329 15.98 2.99 -21.53
C PRO A 329 16.15 2.76 -20.02
N VAL A 330 15.03 2.49 -19.33
CA VAL A 330 15.02 2.08 -17.92
C VAL A 330 14.16 0.87 -17.71
N THR A 331 14.53 0.07 -16.72
CA THR A 331 13.75 -1.04 -16.21
C THR A 331 13.53 -0.89 -14.70
N GLY A 332 12.61 -1.66 -14.16
CA GLY A 332 12.36 -1.59 -12.73
C GLY A 332 11.31 -2.56 -12.26
N THR A 333 10.91 -2.35 -11.02
CA THR A 333 9.89 -3.13 -10.32
C THR A 333 8.86 -2.18 -9.73
N SER A 334 7.62 -2.67 -9.60
CA SER A 334 6.55 -1.94 -8.96
C SER A 334 5.68 -2.90 -8.15
N TYR A 335 5.06 -2.39 -7.10
CA TYR A 335 3.89 -3.01 -6.49
C TYR A 335 2.71 -2.08 -6.74
N LEU A 336 1.59 -2.64 -7.22
CA LEU A 336 0.41 -1.91 -7.66
C LEU A 336 -0.80 -2.39 -6.88
N GLU A 337 -1.58 -1.45 -6.35
CA GLU A 337 -2.89 -1.66 -5.75
C GLU A 337 -3.97 -1.01 -6.62
N ILE A 338 -5.07 -1.71 -6.88
CA ILE A 338 -6.22 -1.19 -7.64
C ILE A 338 -7.49 -1.53 -6.87
N THR A 339 -8.16 -0.51 -6.35
CA THR A 339 -9.44 -0.67 -5.68
C THR A 339 -10.59 -0.21 -6.57
N ASN A 340 -11.74 -0.90 -6.54
CA ASN A 340 -12.94 -0.54 -7.29
C ASN A 340 -12.63 -0.03 -8.72
N PRO A 341 -12.11 -0.88 -9.61
CA PRO A 341 -11.78 -0.46 -10.96
C PRO A 341 -13.02 0.08 -11.69
N GLU A 342 -12.79 1.04 -12.57
CA GLU A 342 -13.85 1.52 -13.46
C GLU A 342 -14.33 0.36 -14.35
N ASN A 343 -15.64 0.26 -14.57
CA ASN A 343 -16.31 -0.78 -15.37
C ASN A 343 -16.73 -2.05 -14.63
N ARG A 344 -17.36 -1.93 -13.45
CA ARG A 344 -18.29 -2.97 -13.02
C ARG A 344 -19.44 -2.99 -14.03
N GLU A 345 -19.56 -4.04 -14.83
CA GLU A 345 -20.79 -4.28 -15.57
C GLU A 345 -21.92 -4.37 -14.54
N LYS A 346 -22.85 -3.40 -14.58
CA LYS A 346 -24.03 -3.34 -13.73
C LYS A 346 -25.01 -4.46 -14.11
#